data_991f6b67985c1977fdc8ea06021bb2b2
#
_entry.id   991f6b67985c1977fdc8ea06021bb2b2
#
_cell.length_a   1.000
_cell.length_b   1.000
_cell.length_c   1.000
_cell.angle_alpha   90.00
_cell.angle_beta   90.00
_cell.angle_gamma   90.00
#
_symmetry.space_group_name_H-M   'P 1'
#
loop_
_entity.id
_entity.type
_entity.pdbx_description
1 polymer ?
#
loop_
_entity_poly.entity_id
_entity_poly.type
_entity_poly.pdbx_seq_one_letter_code
_entity_poly.pdbx_strand_id
1 'polypeptide(L)'
;MPALSSLRRCLFLSALCAAAAAAQQPAHSPIVLHAARLLEVDTGKVLTPGEVLVDGQRIRAIGSSVEHPAGAKVIDLGDTTLLPGMIDAHVHLFLHPGAEDLQTVVESVPWRVILAEQAAKADLLAGFTAERDMGTEGAGSADTAVRNAINKGIILGPRLRISGNAIDILGGHEDANHYNPAQHVLSNADYANSADQIIEVMREQHKEGSDFAKIYETGPDRMIDGVLHTPYQYTAEQLKAAVDEAHRLGAFVGVHAMGEPGTLYAAQAGVASIDHATQLSDETVRLMKQKGIFAVPTFAIFEYFARHRESQDQAVLEAEMLDYKISEFKKQIAAGVPFAVGSDVGPFPHGTQARELELMAEYGMKPLAVLQADMINGAKLLGWGGQIGELKPGYYADVIAVDGNPLDDIKAVEKVRFVMKNGEIVREK
;
A
#
# COMPACT_ATOMS: atom_id res chain seq x y z
N MET A 1 -49.83 -23.12 -65.26
CA MET A 1 -51.12 -22.55 -64.87
C MET A 1 -51.65 -23.37 -63.70
N PRO A 2 -52.11 -22.85 -62.61
CA PRO A 2 -52.45 -21.52 -62.12
C PRO A 2 -51.77 -21.20 -60.78
N ALA A 3 -51.82 -20.11 -60.41
CA ALA A 3 -52.61 -19.07 -59.75
C ALA A 3 -51.91 -18.56 -58.50
N LEU A 4 -51.60 -17.29 -58.55
CA LEU A 4 -51.12 -16.47 -57.42
C LEU A 4 -52.20 -16.31 -56.34
N SER A 5 -51.85 -16.45 -55.06
CA SER A 5 -52.63 -15.85 -53.98
C SER A 5 -51.69 -15.05 -53.04
N SER A 6 -51.94 -13.78 -53.07
CA SER A 6 -51.33 -12.73 -52.29
C SER A 6 -51.77 -12.81 -50.83
N LEU A 7 -50.83 -13.00 -49.91
CA LEU A 7 -51.07 -12.80 -48.48
C LEU A 7 -50.36 -11.48 -48.01
N ARG A 8 -51.20 -10.45 -47.84
CA ARG A 8 -50.79 -9.20 -47.16
C ARG A 8 -50.49 -9.50 -45.67
N ARG A 9 -49.27 -9.38 -45.32
CA ARG A 9 -48.86 -9.35 -43.87
C ARG A 9 -48.92 -7.91 -43.36
N CYS A 10 -49.92 -7.64 -42.52
CA CYS A 10 -49.93 -6.43 -41.69
C CYS A 10 -48.77 -6.46 -40.69
N LEU A 11 -47.83 -5.55 -40.84
CA LEU A 11 -46.85 -5.25 -39.80
C LEU A 11 -47.52 -4.36 -38.74
N PHE A 12 -47.78 -4.90 -37.55
CA PHE A 12 -48.01 -4.12 -36.35
C PHE A 12 -46.63 -3.74 -35.77
N LEU A 13 -46.23 -2.49 -35.92
CA LEU A 13 -45.14 -1.90 -35.17
C LEU A 13 -45.64 -1.64 -33.74
N SER A 14 -45.32 -2.54 -32.83
CA SER A 14 -45.43 -2.28 -31.39
C SER A 14 -44.18 -1.51 -30.95
N ALA A 15 -44.29 -0.21 -30.80
CA ALA A 15 -43.29 0.62 -30.17
C ALA A 15 -43.29 0.31 -28.65
N LEU A 16 -42.43 -0.58 -28.21
CA LEU A 16 -42.11 -0.73 -26.78
C LEU A 16 -41.24 0.46 -26.36
N CYS A 17 -41.85 1.47 -25.73
CA CYS A 17 -41.12 2.44 -24.92
C CYS A 17 -40.57 1.72 -23.70
N ALA A 18 -39.31 1.26 -23.76
CA ALA A 18 -38.57 0.88 -22.61
C ALA A 18 -38.18 2.17 -21.87
N ALA A 19 -39.03 2.57 -20.92
CA ALA A 19 -38.58 3.53 -19.89
C ALA A 19 -37.49 2.84 -19.08
N ALA A 20 -36.24 3.18 -19.37
CA ALA A 20 -35.13 2.88 -18.48
C ALA A 20 -35.41 3.60 -17.17
N ALA A 21 -35.98 2.91 -16.20
CA ALA A 21 -35.93 3.35 -14.80
C ALA A 21 -34.44 3.37 -14.41
N ALA A 22 -33.83 4.54 -14.52
CA ALA A 22 -32.59 4.79 -13.81
C ALA A 22 -32.92 4.55 -12.35
N ALA A 23 -32.43 3.46 -11.79
CA ALA A 23 -32.45 3.24 -10.36
C ALA A 23 -31.73 4.44 -9.74
N GLN A 24 -32.50 5.39 -9.21
CA GLN A 24 -31.95 6.44 -8.37
C GLN A 24 -31.30 5.72 -7.19
N GLN A 25 -29.97 5.73 -7.15
CA GLN A 25 -29.27 5.44 -5.91
C GLN A 25 -29.91 6.30 -4.80
N PRO A 26 -30.17 5.72 -3.62
CA PRO A 26 -30.71 6.49 -2.52
C PRO A 26 -29.85 7.73 -2.37
N ALA A 27 -30.49 8.92 -2.36
CA ALA A 27 -29.79 10.18 -2.20
C ALA A 27 -29.05 10.13 -0.84
N HIS A 28 -27.74 9.93 -0.88
CA HIS A 28 -26.91 10.05 0.33
C HIS A 28 -27.04 11.47 0.83
N SER A 29 -27.50 11.64 2.07
CA SER A 29 -27.47 12.96 2.68
C SER A 29 -26.03 13.41 2.79
N PRO A 30 -25.70 14.65 2.40
CA PRO A 30 -24.36 15.18 2.57
C PRO A 30 -23.92 15.11 4.04
N ILE A 31 -22.63 14.95 4.27
CA ILE A 31 -22.03 14.89 5.60
C ILE A 31 -21.09 16.08 5.76
N VAL A 32 -21.22 16.80 6.87
CA VAL A 32 -20.24 17.80 7.29
C VAL A 32 -19.50 17.24 8.49
N LEU A 33 -18.18 17.03 8.33
CA LEU A 33 -17.28 16.72 9.44
C LEU A 33 -16.78 18.04 10.01
N HIS A 34 -16.94 18.22 11.33
CA HIS A 34 -16.46 19.37 12.07
C HIS A 34 -15.46 18.92 13.14
N ALA A 35 -14.33 19.61 13.25
CA ALA A 35 -13.30 19.35 14.25
C ALA A 35 -12.59 20.64 14.66
N ALA A 36 -11.85 20.60 15.77
CA ALA A 36 -11.05 21.75 16.20
C ALA A 36 -10.01 22.18 15.16
N ARG A 37 -9.51 21.21 14.36
CA ARG A 37 -8.44 21.46 13.37
C ARG A 37 -8.67 20.65 12.08
N LEU A 38 -8.16 21.20 10.97
CA LEU A 38 -7.95 20.48 9.72
C LEU A 38 -6.53 20.79 9.22
N LEU A 39 -5.75 19.78 8.93
CA LEU A 39 -4.41 19.94 8.38
C LEU A 39 -4.42 19.76 6.85
N GLU A 40 -4.03 20.82 6.14
CA GLU A 40 -3.67 20.77 4.72
C GLU A 40 -2.24 20.19 4.63
N VAL A 41 -2.13 18.89 4.32
CA VAL A 41 -0.84 18.15 4.38
C VAL A 41 0.17 18.66 3.36
N ASP A 42 -0.29 19.15 2.21
CA ASP A 42 0.58 19.70 1.15
C ASP A 42 1.34 20.97 1.60
N THR A 43 0.68 21.82 2.38
CA THR A 43 1.24 23.11 2.81
C THR A 43 1.68 23.13 4.28
N GLY A 44 1.19 22.19 5.10
CA GLY A 44 1.34 22.21 6.56
C GLY A 44 0.44 23.25 7.25
N LYS A 45 -0.50 23.86 6.53
CA LYS A 45 -1.42 24.84 7.10
C LYS A 45 -2.50 24.16 7.94
N VAL A 46 -2.71 24.66 9.15
CA VAL A 46 -3.79 24.22 10.05
C VAL A 46 -4.93 25.22 10.00
N LEU A 47 -6.10 24.77 9.60
CA LEU A 47 -7.35 25.53 9.70
C LEU A 47 -7.99 25.28 11.06
N THR A 48 -8.50 26.34 11.72
CA THR A 48 -9.13 26.29 13.06
C THR A 48 -10.38 27.16 13.07
N PRO A 49 -11.59 26.59 13.28
CA PRO A 49 -11.89 25.16 13.23
C PRO A 49 -11.64 24.56 11.83
N GLY A 50 -11.80 23.23 11.70
CA GLY A 50 -11.68 22.54 10.43
C GLY A 50 -13.01 21.88 10.04
N GLU A 51 -13.46 22.08 8.80
CA GLU A 51 -14.64 21.42 8.25
C GLU A 51 -14.39 20.78 6.89
N VAL A 52 -15.03 19.62 6.67
CA VAL A 52 -15.06 18.91 5.39
C VAL A 52 -16.50 18.60 5.02
N LEU A 53 -16.97 19.10 3.88
CA LEU A 53 -18.25 18.72 3.29
C LEU A 53 -18.05 17.54 2.34
N VAL A 54 -18.73 16.45 2.60
CA VAL A 54 -18.73 15.22 1.80
C VAL A 54 -20.09 15.01 1.15
N ASP A 55 -20.09 14.67 -0.14
CA ASP A 55 -21.30 14.34 -0.90
C ASP A 55 -21.06 13.03 -1.68
N GLY A 56 -21.75 11.97 -1.31
CA GLY A 56 -21.46 10.62 -1.77
C GLY A 56 -20.02 10.22 -1.43
N GLN A 57 -19.27 9.81 -2.42
CA GLN A 57 -17.88 9.34 -2.22
C GLN A 57 -16.83 10.46 -2.30
N ARG A 58 -17.22 11.73 -2.47
CA ARG A 58 -16.28 12.80 -2.79
C ARG A 58 -16.34 13.95 -1.80
N ILE A 59 -15.19 14.56 -1.55
CA ILE A 59 -15.07 15.83 -0.87
C ILE A 59 -15.59 16.92 -1.81
N ARG A 60 -16.52 17.74 -1.32
CA ARG A 60 -17.09 18.90 -2.03
C ARG A 60 -16.39 20.20 -1.66
N ALA A 61 -16.10 20.37 -0.38
CA ALA A 61 -15.43 21.56 0.14
C ALA A 61 -14.67 21.24 1.42
N ILE A 62 -13.63 22.05 1.69
CA ILE A 62 -12.90 22.09 2.95
C ILE A 62 -12.74 23.55 3.37
N GLY A 63 -12.61 23.81 4.67
CA GLY A 63 -12.40 25.18 5.16
C GLY A 63 -12.47 25.28 6.68
N SER A 64 -12.34 26.49 7.20
CA SER A 64 -12.70 26.77 8.59
C SER A 64 -14.23 26.88 8.79
N SER A 65 -14.98 26.99 7.69
CA SER A 65 -16.43 26.86 7.61
C SER A 65 -16.77 26.48 6.17
N VAL A 66 -17.64 25.48 5.98
CA VAL A 66 -18.18 25.08 4.69
C VAL A 66 -19.69 25.30 4.64
N GLU A 67 -20.29 25.21 3.45
CA GLU A 67 -21.74 25.17 3.33
C GLU A 67 -22.30 23.94 4.05
N HIS A 68 -23.43 24.12 4.79
CA HIS A 68 -24.20 23.04 5.38
C HIS A 68 -25.49 22.87 4.58
N PRO A 69 -25.51 22.02 3.53
CA PRO A 69 -26.70 21.83 2.70
C PRO A 69 -27.89 21.35 3.52
N ALA A 70 -29.12 21.70 3.08
CA ALA A 70 -30.35 21.25 3.74
C ALA A 70 -30.37 19.71 3.84
N GLY A 71 -30.56 19.18 5.05
CA GLY A 71 -30.54 17.74 5.35
C GLY A 71 -29.15 17.13 5.50
N ALA A 72 -28.08 17.93 5.49
CA ALA A 72 -26.73 17.42 5.79
C ALA A 72 -26.64 16.91 7.25
N LYS A 73 -26.00 15.75 7.42
CA LYS A 73 -25.62 15.24 8.75
C LYS A 73 -24.35 15.95 9.20
N VAL A 74 -24.40 16.70 10.30
CA VAL A 74 -23.20 17.28 10.91
C VAL A 74 -22.67 16.32 11.98
N ILE A 75 -21.37 16.00 11.89
CA ILE A 75 -20.66 15.16 12.85
C ILE A 75 -19.58 16.03 13.50
N ASP A 76 -19.76 16.30 14.78
CA ASP A 76 -18.79 17.02 15.58
C ASP A 76 -17.81 16.05 16.22
N LEU A 77 -16.56 16.15 15.82
CA LEU A 77 -15.44 15.30 16.25
C LEU A 77 -14.61 15.94 17.38
N GLY A 78 -15.06 17.09 17.90
CA GLY A 78 -14.48 17.75 19.07
C GLY A 78 -13.03 18.20 18.88
N ASP A 79 -12.19 18.00 19.90
CA ASP A 79 -10.77 18.41 19.90
C ASP A 79 -9.88 17.43 19.13
N THR A 80 -10.18 17.25 17.84
CA THR A 80 -9.40 16.41 16.92
C THR A 80 -8.83 17.22 15.76
N THR A 81 -7.95 16.58 14.98
CA THR A 81 -7.44 17.09 13.69
C THR A 81 -7.91 16.20 12.55
N LEU A 82 -8.60 16.80 11.59
CA LEU A 82 -8.97 16.14 10.33
C LEU A 82 -7.75 16.03 9.42
N LEU A 83 -7.55 14.83 8.88
CA LEU A 83 -6.46 14.44 7.96
C LEU A 83 -7.04 13.61 6.82
N PRO A 84 -6.34 13.51 5.67
CA PRO A 84 -6.57 12.40 4.74
C PRO A 84 -6.36 11.05 5.44
N GLY A 85 -6.98 10.00 4.95
CA GLY A 85 -6.64 8.64 5.38
C GLY A 85 -5.18 8.31 5.12
N MET A 86 -4.54 7.61 6.05
CA MET A 86 -3.15 7.14 5.94
C MET A 86 -3.02 6.09 4.85
N ILE A 87 -1.80 5.96 4.31
CA ILE A 87 -1.45 5.04 3.21
C ILE A 87 -0.22 4.25 3.59
N ASP A 88 -0.34 2.93 3.63
CA ASP A 88 0.80 2.04 3.81
C ASP A 88 1.21 1.42 2.47
N ALA A 89 2.41 1.75 1.99
CA ALA A 89 2.90 1.29 0.69
C ALA A 89 3.63 -0.06 0.75
N HIS A 90 3.67 -0.72 1.91
CA HIS A 90 4.29 -2.03 2.07
C HIS A 90 3.63 -2.81 3.20
N VAL A 91 2.67 -3.67 2.86
CA VAL A 91 2.02 -4.58 3.81
C VAL A 91 2.03 -6.01 3.28
N HIS A 92 1.87 -6.98 4.17
CA HIS A 92 1.68 -8.39 3.87
C HIS A 92 0.41 -8.89 4.56
N LEU A 93 -0.74 -8.73 3.92
CA LEU A 93 -2.05 -9.07 4.50
C LEU A 93 -2.19 -10.56 4.85
N PHE A 94 -1.42 -11.41 4.19
CA PHE A 94 -1.46 -12.87 4.37
C PHE A 94 -0.46 -13.38 5.41
N LEU A 95 0.32 -12.50 6.03
CA LEU A 95 1.17 -12.83 7.18
C LEU A 95 0.53 -12.38 8.50
N HIS A 96 0.93 -13.04 9.56
CA HIS A 96 0.58 -12.68 10.93
C HIS A 96 1.78 -12.97 11.86
N PRO A 97 1.81 -12.43 13.09
CA PRO A 97 2.92 -12.66 14.01
C PRO A 97 3.24 -14.15 14.20
N GLY A 98 4.51 -14.51 14.04
CA GLY A 98 5.00 -15.88 14.14
C GLY A 98 6.17 -16.16 13.20
N ALA A 99 6.45 -17.42 12.96
CA ALA A 99 7.47 -17.86 12.01
C ALA A 99 6.91 -17.80 10.58
N GLU A 100 7.29 -16.81 9.80
CA GLU A 100 6.76 -16.52 8.46
C GLU A 100 6.78 -17.74 7.53
N ASP A 101 7.94 -18.36 7.35
CA ASP A 101 8.11 -19.51 6.46
C ASP A 101 7.24 -20.71 6.85
N LEU A 102 6.98 -20.88 8.15
CA LEU A 102 6.11 -21.94 8.63
C LEU A 102 4.65 -21.71 8.27
N GLN A 103 4.18 -20.45 8.20
CA GLN A 103 2.80 -20.14 7.84
C GLN A 103 2.45 -20.70 6.47
N THR A 104 3.33 -20.51 5.47
CA THR A 104 3.13 -21.07 4.14
C THR A 104 3.07 -22.61 4.14
N VAL A 105 3.86 -23.26 5.01
CA VAL A 105 3.95 -24.72 5.06
C VAL A 105 2.82 -25.38 5.85
N VAL A 106 2.35 -24.74 6.93
CA VAL A 106 1.40 -25.37 7.86
C VAL A 106 -0.03 -24.86 7.73
N GLU A 107 -0.25 -23.71 7.08
CA GLU A 107 -1.56 -23.10 6.98
C GLU A 107 -2.16 -23.22 5.58
N SER A 108 -3.43 -23.54 5.51
CA SER A 108 -4.13 -23.58 4.23
C SER A 108 -4.44 -22.18 3.70
N VAL A 109 -4.40 -21.99 2.39
CA VAL A 109 -4.76 -20.70 1.75
C VAL A 109 -6.14 -20.19 2.18
N PRO A 110 -7.22 -21.01 2.26
CA PRO A 110 -8.51 -20.54 2.78
C PRO A 110 -8.46 -19.99 4.20
N TRP A 111 -7.60 -20.56 5.07
CA TRP A 111 -7.39 -20.05 6.42
C TRP A 111 -6.70 -18.69 6.41
N ARG A 112 -5.64 -18.56 5.63
CA ARG A 112 -4.89 -17.30 5.46
C ARG A 112 -5.75 -16.19 4.85
N VAL A 113 -6.70 -16.51 3.95
CA VAL A 113 -7.69 -15.54 3.42
C VAL A 113 -8.57 -14.98 4.56
N ILE A 114 -8.99 -15.82 5.52
CA ILE A 114 -9.78 -15.36 6.67
C ILE A 114 -8.93 -14.44 7.56
N LEU A 115 -7.65 -14.76 7.77
CA LEU A 115 -6.74 -13.90 8.53
C LEU A 115 -6.47 -12.58 7.80
N ALA A 116 -6.28 -12.61 6.49
CA ALA A 116 -6.10 -11.42 5.66
C ALA A 116 -7.32 -10.47 5.69
N GLU A 117 -8.55 -11.02 5.80
CA GLU A 117 -9.76 -10.20 6.01
C GLU A 117 -9.71 -9.47 7.36
N GLN A 118 -9.28 -10.15 8.44
CA GLN A 118 -9.14 -9.52 9.75
C GLN A 118 -8.01 -8.49 9.78
N ALA A 119 -6.89 -8.75 9.09
CA ALA A 119 -5.78 -7.84 8.90
C ALA A 119 -6.24 -6.55 8.21
N ALA A 120 -6.81 -6.66 7.02
CA ALA A 120 -7.32 -5.53 6.25
C ALA A 120 -8.35 -4.67 7.04
N LYS A 121 -9.20 -5.33 7.83
CA LYS A 121 -10.15 -4.63 8.70
C LYS A 121 -9.44 -3.90 9.85
N ALA A 122 -8.43 -4.52 10.47
CA ALA A 122 -7.67 -3.89 11.55
C ALA A 122 -6.93 -2.64 11.05
N ASP A 123 -6.31 -2.71 9.87
CA ASP A 123 -5.58 -1.63 9.25
C ASP A 123 -6.51 -0.46 8.89
N LEU A 124 -7.67 -0.75 8.28
CA LEU A 124 -8.66 0.28 8.00
C LEU A 124 -9.16 0.97 9.30
N LEU A 125 -9.41 0.21 10.36
CA LEU A 125 -9.85 0.76 11.65
C LEU A 125 -8.74 1.57 12.35
N ALA A 126 -7.47 1.30 12.04
CA ALA A 126 -6.33 2.10 12.49
C ALA A 126 -6.14 3.38 11.67
N GLY A 127 -6.92 3.58 10.59
CA GLY A 127 -6.90 4.80 9.78
C GLY A 127 -6.16 4.67 8.45
N PHE A 128 -5.64 3.48 8.10
CA PHE A 128 -5.06 3.22 6.78
C PHE A 128 -6.17 2.95 5.78
N THR A 129 -6.45 3.92 4.91
CA THR A 129 -7.56 3.84 3.95
C THR A 129 -7.13 3.30 2.59
N ALA A 130 -5.82 3.24 2.33
CA ALA A 130 -5.24 2.63 1.15
C ALA A 130 -3.93 1.92 1.48
N GLU A 131 -3.66 0.79 0.81
CA GLU A 131 -2.49 -0.04 1.06
C GLU A 131 -1.98 -0.70 -0.22
N ARG A 132 -0.70 -1.10 -0.19
CA ARG A 132 -0.06 -1.92 -1.22
C ARG A 132 0.40 -3.23 -0.59
N ASP A 133 -0.27 -4.34 -0.93
CA ASP A 133 0.10 -5.69 -0.52
C ASP A 133 1.27 -6.18 -1.37
N MET A 134 2.42 -6.37 -0.72
CA MET A 134 3.71 -6.60 -1.35
C MET A 134 4.06 -8.09 -1.51
N GLY A 135 3.09 -8.94 -1.35
CA GLY A 135 3.23 -10.38 -1.57
C GLY A 135 2.33 -11.18 -0.64
N THR A 136 1.73 -12.24 -1.20
CA THR A 136 0.84 -13.12 -0.44
C THR A 136 1.60 -14.20 0.33
N GLU A 137 2.91 -14.25 0.20
CA GLU A 137 3.78 -15.22 0.86
C GLU A 137 3.28 -16.66 0.68
N GLY A 138 3.15 -17.06 -0.60
CA GLY A 138 2.72 -18.42 -0.96
C GLY A 138 1.21 -18.66 -0.97
N ALA A 139 0.36 -17.62 -0.84
CA ALA A 139 -1.09 -17.78 -1.02
C ALA A 139 -1.55 -17.53 -2.48
N GLY A 140 -0.62 -17.41 -3.43
CA GLY A 140 -0.91 -17.20 -4.86
C GLY A 140 -1.63 -15.88 -5.09
N SER A 141 -2.68 -15.89 -5.90
CA SER A 141 -3.52 -14.72 -6.21
C SER A 141 -4.71 -14.51 -5.25
N ALA A 142 -4.60 -14.99 -3.99
CA ALA A 142 -5.69 -14.89 -3.03
C ALA A 142 -6.01 -13.44 -2.60
N ASP A 143 -5.05 -12.53 -2.69
CA ASP A 143 -5.21 -11.08 -2.51
C ASP A 143 -6.20 -10.47 -3.52
N THR A 144 -6.30 -11.00 -4.73
CA THR A 144 -7.33 -10.64 -5.71
C THR A 144 -8.75 -10.86 -5.15
N ALA A 145 -8.96 -11.96 -4.43
CA ALA A 145 -10.26 -12.23 -3.82
C ALA A 145 -10.55 -11.22 -2.68
N VAL A 146 -9.58 -10.93 -1.83
CA VAL A 146 -9.69 -9.96 -0.73
C VAL A 146 -9.98 -8.56 -1.28
N ARG A 147 -9.16 -8.06 -2.21
CA ARG A 147 -9.38 -6.75 -2.86
C ARG A 147 -10.76 -6.65 -3.50
N ASN A 148 -11.17 -7.68 -4.24
CA ASN A 148 -12.46 -7.67 -4.92
C ASN A 148 -13.64 -7.73 -3.95
N ALA A 149 -13.50 -8.42 -2.82
CA ALA A 149 -14.52 -8.47 -1.76
C ALA A 149 -14.65 -7.10 -1.08
N ILE A 150 -13.53 -6.41 -0.80
CA ILE A 150 -13.52 -5.03 -0.28
C ILE A 150 -14.19 -4.07 -1.28
N ASN A 151 -13.83 -4.15 -2.56
CA ASN A 151 -14.38 -3.26 -3.60
C ASN A 151 -15.89 -3.45 -3.80
N LYS A 152 -16.42 -4.64 -3.49
CA LYS A 152 -17.86 -4.95 -3.55
C LYS A 152 -18.59 -4.69 -2.23
N GLY A 153 -17.88 -4.23 -1.19
CA GLY A 153 -18.45 -4.01 0.16
C GLY A 153 -18.88 -5.28 0.88
N ILE A 154 -18.32 -6.44 0.50
CA ILE A 154 -18.60 -7.73 1.16
C ILE A 154 -17.86 -7.79 2.49
N ILE A 155 -16.62 -7.28 2.52
CA ILE A 155 -15.79 -7.18 3.72
C ILE A 155 -15.26 -5.75 3.87
N LEU A 156 -14.88 -5.37 5.09
CA LEU A 156 -14.22 -4.10 5.38
C LEU A 156 -12.72 -4.22 5.11
N GLY A 157 -12.13 -3.16 4.58
CA GLY A 157 -10.69 -3.06 4.35
C GLY A 157 -10.31 -1.79 3.60
N PRO A 158 -9.02 -1.47 3.50
CA PRO A 158 -8.50 -0.33 2.76
C PRO A 158 -8.71 -0.51 1.24
N ARG A 159 -8.38 0.51 0.49
CA ARG A 159 -8.22 0.43 -0.97
C ARG A 159 -6.90 -0.27 -1.28
N LEU A 160 -6.91 -1.38 -2.01
CA LEU A 160 -5.73 -2.21 -2.20
C LEU A 160 -5.12 -2.09 -3.60
N ARG A 161 -3.78 -2.06 -3.66
CA ARG A 161 -2.94 -2.52 -4.75
C ARG A 161 -2.30 -3.83 -4.36
N ILE A 162 -2.31 -4.81 -5.24
CA ILE A 162 -1.92 -6.19 -4.94
C ILE A 162 -0.95 -6.74 -5.98
N SER A 163 -0.02 -7.60 -5.56
CA SER A 163 0.98 -8.21 -6.44
C SER A 163 0.73 -9.70 -6.74
N GLY A 164 -0.06 -10.40 -5.94
CA GLY A 164 -0.02 -11.85 -5.89
C GLY A 164 1.22 -12.33 -5.13
N ASN A 165 1.81 -13.46 -5.52
CA ASN A 165 3.12 -13.86 -5.00
C ASN A 165 4.21 -12.88 -5.45
N ALA A 166 5.23 -12.71 -4.62
CA ALA A 166 6.44 -12.03 -5.05
C ALA A 166 7.22 -12.89 -6.08
N ILE A 167 8.10 -12.27 -6.86
CA ILE A 167 8.97 -12.93 -7.83
C ILE A 167 10.38 -13.01 -7.26
N ASP A 168 10.99 -14.20 -7.26
CA ASP A 168 12.31 -14.44 -6.73
C ASP A 168 13.11 -15.42 -7.61
N ILE A 169 14.42 -15.58 -7.34
CA ILE A 169 15.25 -16.61 -7.94
C ILE A 169 15.26 -17.87 -7.06
N LEU A 170 15.64 -18.99 -7.64
CA LEU A 170 15.99 -20.18 -6.85
C LEU A 170 17.20 -19.89 -5.97
N GLY A 171 17.09 -20.18 -4.67
CA GLY A 171 18.09 -19.85 -3.65
C GLY A 171 18.15 -18.38 -3.28
N GLY A 172 17.12 -17.61 -3.65
CA GLY A 172 16.99 -16.19 -3.35
C GLY A 172 16.45 -15.91 -1.93
N HIS A 173 16.00 -14.68 -1.75
CA HIS A 173 15.53 -14.13 -0.44
C HIS A 173 14.36 -14.94 0.13
N GLU A 174 13.37 -15.24 -0.72
CA GLU A 174 12.14 -15.96 -0.35
C GLU A 174 12.17 -17.46 -0.69
N ASP A 175 13.31 -18.01 -1.03
CA ASP A 175 13.42 -19.45 -1.17
C ASP A 175 13.68 -20.11 0.19
N ALA A 176 12.67 -20.80 0.73
CA ALA A 176 12.72 -21.50 2.00
C ALA A 176 13.70 -22.67 1.96
N ASN A 177 15.00 -22.38 1.93
CA ASN A 177 16.10 -23.33 1.68
C ASN A 177 16.62 -24.05 2.94
N HIS A 178 16.04 -23.77 4.12
CA HIS A 178 16.43 -24.40 5.40
C HIS A 178 15.73 -25.75 5.67
N TYR A 179 14.83 -26.17 4.80
CA TYR A 179 14.21 -27.50 4.86
C TYR A 179 15.09 -28.57 4.25
N ASN A 180 14.86 -29.82 4.63
CA ASN A 180 15.50 -30.96 4.00
C ASN A 180 15.21 -30.97 2.49
N PRO A 181 16.22 -30.97 1.60
CA PRO A 181 16.03 -30.89 0.14
C PRO A 181 15.18 -32.04 -0.47
N ALA A 182 14.94 -33.11 0.29
CA ALA A 182 14.03 -34.18 -0.12
C ALA A 182 12.55 -33.86 0.12
N GLN A 183 12.25 -32.78 0.82
CA GLN A 183 10.88 -32.29 1.03
C GLN A 183 10.50 -31.32 -0.09
N HIS A 184 9.25 -31.43 -0.53
CA HIS A 184 8.65 -30.45 -1.45
C HIS A 184 7.69 -29.59 -0.61
N VAL A 185 8.15 -28.39 -0.26
CA VAL A 185 7.34 -27.39 0.43
C VAL A 185 6.80 -26.36 -0.57
N LEU A 186 5.71 -25.71 -0.21
CA LEU A 186 5.23 -24.58 -0.98
C LEU A 186 6.22 -23.43 -0.89
N SER A 187 6.42 -22.73 -2.00
CA SER A 187 7.25 -21.53 -2.03
C SER A 187 6.48 -20.30 -1.59
N ASN A 188 7.15 -19.38 -0.93
CA ASN A 188 6.62 -18.04 -0.64
C ASN A 188 6.58 -17.16 -1.89
N ALA A 189 7.37 -17.47 -2.92
CA ALA A 189 7.50 -16.69 -4.15
C ALA A 189 7.30 -17.55 -5.41
N ASP A 190 7.04 -16.90 -6.53
CA ASP A 190 7.10 -17.50 -7.86
C ASP A 190 8.52 -17.36 -8.40
N TYR A 191 9.16 -18.50 -8.75
CA TYR A 191 10.56 -18.50 -9.18
C TYR A 191 10.72 -18.09 -10.64
N ALA A 192 11.61 -17.12 -10.90
CA ALA A 192 11.97 -16.66 -12.23
C ALA A 192 13.47 -16.35 -12.29
N ASN A 193 14.26 -17.19 -12.98
CA ASN A 193 15.71 -17.10 -13.02
C ASN A 193 16.24 -16.37 -14.27
N SER A 194 15.35 -15.87 -15.13
CA SER A 194 15.69 -15.18 -16.37
C SER A 194 14.65 -14.11 -16.72
N ALA A 195 15.01 -13.17 -17.59
CA ALA A 195 14.08 -12.14 -18.05
C ALA A 195 12.79 -12.72 -18.67
N ASP A 196 12.92 -13.80 -19.48
CA ASP A 196 11.75 -14.43 -20.10
C ASP A 196 10.82 -15.07 -19.05
N GLN A 197 11.40 -15.69 -18.02
CA GLN A 197 10.62 -16.27 -16.92
C GLN A 197 9.94 -15.17 -16.08
N ILE A 198 10.61 -14.06 -15.80
CA ILE A 198 9.99 -12.90 -15.12
C ILE A 198 8.76 -12.41 -15.91
N ILE A 199 8.91 -12.23 -17.22
CA ILE A 199 7.83 -11.81 -18.11
C ILE A 199 6.66 -12.81 -18.10
N GLU A 200 6.95 -14.11 -18.12
CA GLU A 200 5.93 -15.16 -18.08
C GLU A 200 5.14 -15.12 -16.78
N VAL A 201 5.82 -15.08 -15.64
CA VAL A 201 5.20 -14.98 -14.30
C VAL A 201 4.38 -13.71 -14.17
N MET A 202 4.90 -12.55 -14.57
CA MET A 202 4.17 -11.28 -14.53
C MET A 202 2.88 -11.31 -15.36
N ARG A 203 2.89 -11.96 -16.51
CA ARG A 203 1.69 -12.11 -17.35
C ARG A 203 0.65 -13.01 -16.69
N GLU A 204 1.08 -14.07 -16.03
CA GLU A 204 0.19 -14.96 -15.30
C GLU A 204 -0.43 -14.24 -14.10
N GLN A 205 0.37 -13.59 -13.26
CA GLN A 205 -0.10 -12.80 -12.13
C GLN A 205 -1.05 -11.69 -12.57
N HIS A 206 -0.73 -10.97 -13.66
CA HIS A 206 -1.62 -9.95 -14.21
C HIS A 206 -2.96 -10.51 -14.70
N LYS A 207 -2.95 -11.67 -15.39
CA LYS A 207 -4.17 -12.39 -15.78
C LYS A 207 -5.02 -12.79 -14.57
N GLU A 208 -4.39 -13.11 -13.45
CA GLU A 208 -5.05 -13.46 -12.19
C GLU A 208 -5.51 -12.24 -11.38
N GLY A 209 -5.10 -11.05 -11.78
CA GLY A 209 -5.62 -9.79 -11.27
C GLY A 209 -4.65 -8.92 -10.51
N SER A 210 -3.35 -9.23 -10.48
CA SER A 210 -2.37 -8.33 -9.85
C SER A 210 -2.31 -6.96 -10.52
N ASP A 211 -2.08 -5.93 -9.71
CA ASP A 211 -1.99 -4.53 -10.13
C ASP A 211 -0.54 -4.12 -10.45
N PHE A 212 0.44 -4.83 -9.89
CA PHE A 212 1.88 -4.56 -10.05
C PHE A 212 2.68 -5.84 -9.80
N ALA A 213 3.98 -5.81 -10.07
CA ALA A 213 4.90 -6.91 -9.74
C ALA A 213 5.78 -6.53 -8.55
N LYS A 214 5.88 -7.42 -7.55
CA LYS A 214 6.87 -7.39 -6.48
C LYS A 214 8.02 -8.31 -6.86
N ILE A 215 9.26 -7.80 -6.81
CA ILE A 215 10.47 -8.56 -7.11
C ILE A 215 11.44 -8.44 -5.93
N TYR A 216 12.06 -9.54 -5.54
CA TYR A 216 13.18 -9.55 -4.62
C TYR A 216 14.48 -9.35 -5.41
N GLU A 217 15.11 -8.18 -5.24
CA GLU A 217 16.34 -7.82 -5.96
C GLU A 217 17.59 -8.12 -5.16
N THR A 218 17.51 -8.14 -3.83
CA THR A 218 18.64 -8.54 -2.98
C THR A 218 18.23 -9.61 -2.00
N GLY A 219 19.21 -10.41 -1.56
CA GLY A 219 19.04 -11.40 -0.50
C GLY A 219 19.88 -12.65 -0.66
N PRO A 220 20.04 -13.41 0.43
CA PRO A 220 19.69 -13.06 1.80
C PRO A 220 20.60 -11.94 2.35
N ASP A 221 19.94 -10.92 2.92
CA ASP A 221 20.61 -9.72 3.45
C ASP A 221 21.09 -9.96 4.88
N ARG A 222 22.31 -9.51 5.23
CA ARG A 222 22.87 -9.72 6.57
C ARG A 222 23.97 -8.72 6.92
N MET A 223 24.14 -8.45 8.21
CA MET A 223 25.29 -7.73 8.74
C MET A 223 26.42 -8.72 9.07
N ILE A 224 27.65 -8.43 8.59
CA ILE A 224 28.85 -9.19 8.91
C ILE A 224 29.93 -8.18 9.26
N ASP A 225 30.45 -8.23 10.49
CA ASP A 225 31.48 -7.32 10.98
C ASP A 225 31.17 -5.81 10.75
N GLY A 226 29.89 -5.43 10.94
CA GLY A 226 29.42 -4.05 10.74
C GLY A 226 29.27 -3.63 9.27
N VAL A 227 29.34 -4.56 8.33
CA VAL A 227 29.16 -4.33 6.88
C VAL A 227 27.89 -5.01 6.40
N LEU A 228 27.09 -4.29 5.65
CA LEU A 228 25.91 -4.85 4.99
C LEU A 228 26.33 -5.71 3.79
N HIS A 229 25.97 -7.00 3.84
CA HIS A 229 26.10 -7.95 2.75
C HIS A 229 24.73 -8.20 2.16
N THR A 230 24.56 -7.82 0.89
CA THR A 230 23.28 -7.83 0.18
C THR A 230 23.52 -8.29 -1.27
N PRO A 231 23.62 -9.62 -1.52
CA PRO A 231 23.81 -10.13 -2.87
C PRO A 231 22.64 -9.71 -3.76
N TYR A 232 22.94 -9.18 -4.95
CA TYR A 232 21.89 -8.92 -5.93
C TYR A 232 21.41 -10.22 -6.57
N GLN A 233 20.14 -10.28 -6.96
CA GLN A 233 19.51 -11.47 -7.54
C GLN A 233 19.28 -11.34 -9.04
N TYR A 234 19.06 -10.14 -9.52
CA TYR A 234 18.81 -9.84 -10.93
C TYR A 234 19.79 -8.79 -11.46
N THR A 235 20.13 -8.87 -12.74
CA THR A 235 20.89 -7.80 -13.41
C THR A 235 19.96 -6.62 -13.74
N ALA A 236 20.58 -5.45 -13.99
CA ALA A 236 19.83 -4.26 -14.42
C ALA A 236 19.01 -4.51 -15.68
N GLU A 237 19.50 -5.36 -16.61
CA GLU A 237 18.81 -5.72 -17.84
C GLU A 237 17.59 -6.61 -17.58
N GLN A 238 17.67 -7.54 -16.61
CA GLN A 238 16.54 -8.40 -16.22
C GLN A 238 15.46 -7.56 -15.56
N LEU A 239 15.81 -6.68 -14.61
CA LEU A 239 14.87 -5.73 -14.01
C LEU A 239 14.28 -4.77 -15.04
N LYS A 240 15.07 -4.32 -16.01
CA LYS A 240 14.57 -3.46 -17.10
C LYS A 240 13.52 -4.18 -17.95
N ALA A 241 13.71 -5.47 -18.24
CA ALA A 241 12.72 -6.27 -18.95
C ALA A 241 11.41 -6.39 -18.14
N ALA A 242 11.49 -6.57 -16.82
CA ALA A 242 10.33 -6.55 -15.93
C ALA A 242 9.59 -5.22 -15.95
N VAL A 243 10.31 -4.09 -15.86
CA VAL A 243 9.73 -2.74 -15.89
C VAL A 243 9.06 -2.47 -17.24
N ASP A 244 9.67 -2.85 -18.36
CA ASP A 244 9.10 -2.68 -19.69
C ASP A 244 7.81 -3.50 -19.87
N GLU A 245 7.80 -4.74 -19.36
CA GLU A 245 6.60 -5.57 -19.40
C GLU A 245 5.50 -5.02 -18.48
N ALA A 246 5.85 -4.55 -17.27
CA ALA A 246 4.90 -3.91 -16.38
C ALA A 246 4.21 -2.71 -17.06
N HIS A 247 4.99 -1.83 -17.69
CA HIS A 247 4.44 -0.68 -18.42
C HIS A 247 3.53 -1.10 -19.58
N ARG A 248 3.90 -2.17 -20.30
CA ARG A 248 3.06 -2.75 -21.36
C ARG A 248 1.72 -3.26 -20.83
N LEU A 249 1.71 -3.79 -19.61
CA LEU A 249 0.50 -4.27 -18.93
C LEU A 249 -0.30 -3.14 -18.24
N GLY A 250 0.21 -1.91 -18.19
CA GLY A 250 -0.38 -0.81 -17.43
C GLY A 250 -0.14 -0.93 -15.92
N ALA A 251 0.89 -1.69 -15.54
CA ALA A 251 1.33 -1.96 -14.18
C ALA A 251 2.68 -1.26 -13.86
N PHE A 252 3.23 -1.50 -12.70
CA PHE A 252 4.54 -1.03 -12.26
C PHE A 252 5.29 -2.13 -11.51
N VAL A 253 6.55 -1.87 -11.15
CA VAL A 253 7.38 -2.80 -10.38
C VAL A 253 7.81 -2.14 -9.08
N GLY A 254 7.63 -2.83 -7.95
CA GLY A 254 8.26 -2.53 -6.67
C GLY A 254 9.29 -3.60 -6.32
N VAL A 255 10.42 -3.22 -5.77
CA VAL A 255 11.48 -4.18 -5.44
C VAL A 255 11.88 -4.14 -3.98
N HIS A 256 12.11 -5.33 -3.39
CA HIS A 256 12.91 -5.45 -2.18
C HIS A 256 14.38 -5.26 -2.57
N ALA A 257 15.05 -4.27 -2.01
CA ALA A 257 16.49 -4.12 -2.18
C ALA A 257 17.13 -3.36 -1.00
N MET A 258 18.06 -4.03 -0.32
CA MET A 258 18.70 -3.48 0.88
C MET A 258 19.90 -2.60 0.53
N GLY A 259 20.66 -2.91 -0.51
CA GLY A 259 21.87 -2.16 -0.81
C GLY A 259 22.47 -2.41 -2.19
N GLU A 260 23.66 -1.87 -2.38
CA GLU A 260 24.38 -1.91 -3.65
C GLU A 260 24.97 -3.30 -3.94
N PRO A 261 25.02 -3.72 -5.22
CA PRO A 261 24.60 -2.97 -6.41
C PRO A 261 23.10 -3.12 -6.77
N GLY A 262 22.31 -3.89 -6.03
CA GLY A 262 20.90 -4.17 -6.34
C GLY A 262 20.06 -2.89 -6.38
N THR A 263 20.23 -1.98 -5.41
CA THR A 263 19.52 -0.68 -5.40
C THR A 263 19.86 0.18 -6.64
N LEU A 264 21.12 0.13 -7.11
CA LEU A 264 21.52 0.81 -8.35
C LEU A 264 20.86 0.17 -9.59
N TYR A 265 20.84 -1.19 -9.66
CA TYR A 265 20.21 -1.90 -10.78
C TYR A 265 18.71 -1.60 -10.84
N ALA A 266 18.03 -1.59 -9.69
CA ALA A 266 16.63 -1.20 -9.58
C ALA A 266 16.39 0.24 -10.07
N ALA A 267 17.23 1.19 -9.64
CA ALA A 267 17.13 2.59 -10.08
C ALA A 267 17.43 2.75 -11.57
N GLN A 268 18.41 2.01 -12.12
CA GLN A 268 18.70 2.00 -13.55
C GLN A 268 17.54 1.43 -14.36
N ALA A 269 16.91 0.36 -13.91
CA ALA A 269 15.74 -0.25 -14.54
C ALA A 269 14.53 0.70 -14.54
N GLY A 270 14.37 1.55 -13.52
CA GLY A 270 13.27 2.49 -13.42
C GLY A 270 12.04 1.90 -12.73
N VAL A 271 12.25 1.15 -11.66
CA VAL A 271 11.17 0.66 -10.78
C VAL A 271 10.39 1.81 -10.14
N ALA A 272 9.20 1.56 -9.63
CA ALA A 272 8.39 2.58 -8.95
C ALA A 272 8.87 2.85 -7.51
N SER A 273 9.32 1.81 -6.82
CA SER A 273 9.89 1.91 -5.48
C SER A 273 11.04 0.94 -5.25
N ILE A 274 11.93 1.34 -4.37
CA ILE A 274 12.94 0.50 -3.75
C ILE A 274 12.54 0.41 -2.28
N ASP A 275 12.09 -0.77 -1.90
CA ASP A 275 11.60 -1.04 -0.55
C ASP A 275 12.78 -1.49 0.33
N HIS A 276 12.75 -1.15 1.61
CA HIS A 276 13.83 -1.17 2.59
C HIS A 276 14.93 -0.15 2.31
N ALA A 277 15.49 -0.07 1.10
CA ALA A 277 16.39 0.98 0.61
C ALA A 277 17.47 1.40 1.63
N THR A 278 18.09 0.43 2.32
CA THR A 278 18.98 0.72 3.45
C THR A 278 20.25 1.44 3.00
N GLN A 279 20.92 0.96 1.96
CA GLN A 279 22.12 1.60 1.41
C GLN A 279 21.88 2.08 -0.01
N LEU A 280 22.08 3.38 -0.24
CA LEU A 280 21.94 4.03 -1.55
C LEU A 280 23.21 4.81 -1.88
N SER A 281 23.84 4.52 -3.03
CA SER A 281 24.94 5.33 -3.54
C SER A 281 24.45 6.70 -4.05
N ASP A 282 25.35 7.65 -4.18
CA ASP A 282 25.04 8.98 -4.76
C ASP A 282 24.42 8.86 -6.18
N GLU A 283 24.86 7.87 -6.96
CA GLU A 283 24.31 7.60 -8.28
C GLU A 283 22.89 7.05 -8.21
N THR A 284 22.64 6.13 -7.28
CA THR A 284 21.29 5.58 -7.03
C THR A 284 20.33 6.70 -6.63
N VAL A 285 20.73 7.55 -5.67
CA VAL A 285 19.94 8.71 -5.23
C VAL A 285 19.66 9.66 -6.40
N ARG A 286 20.66 9.94 -7.23
CA ARG A 286 20.50 10.79 -8.41
C ARG A 286 19.46 10.24 -9.38
N LEU A 287 19.54 8.93 -9.68
CA LEU A 287 18.58 8.26 -10.56
C LEU A 287 17.17 8.23 -9.96
N MET A 288 17.03 7.92 -8.68
CA MET A 288 15.74 7.93 -7.98
C MET A 288 15.06 9.30 -8.10
N LYS A 289 15.80 10.38 -7.83
CA LYS A 289 15.28 11.76 -7.98
C LYS A 289 14.90 12.10 -9.43
N GLN A 290 15.72 11.69 -10.39
CA GLN A 290 15.46 11.95 -11.81
C GLN A 290 14.23 11.22 -12.33
N LYS A 291 14.02 9.99 -11.88
CA LYS A 291 12.95 9.10 -12.37
C LYS A 291 11.70 9.10 -11.49
N GLY A 292 11.74 9.75 -10.32
CA GLY A 292 10.63 9.78 -9.37
C GLY A 292 10.43 8.45 -8.64
N ILE A 293 11.50 7.70 -8.37
CA ILE A 293 11.47 6.43 -7.66
C ILE A 293 11.43 6.71 -6.16
N PHE A 294 10.50 6.08 -5.45
CA PHE A 294 10.39 6.24 -4.00
C PHE A 294 11.23 5.23 -3.24
N ALA A 295 11.83 5.65 -2.13
CA ALA A 295 12.32 4.76 -1.09
C ALA A 295 11.20 4.50 -0.07
N VAL A 296 11.02 3.24 0.33
CA VAL A 296 10.04 2.82 1.35
C VAL A 296 10.81 2.17 2.50
N PRO A 297 11.05 2.87 3.63
CA PRO A 297 12.10 2.46 4.58
C PRO A 297 11.76 1.25 5.45
N THR A 298 10.51 1.04 5.83
CA THR A 298 10.04 -0.11 6.62
C THR A 298 10.76 -0.29 7.98
N PHE A 299 10.94 0.78 8.75
CA PHE A 299 11.64 0.70 10.04
C PHE A 299 10.91 -0.16 11.06
N ALA A 300 9.57 -0.22 10.99
CA ALA A 300 8.74 -0.91 11.97
C ALA A 300 9.09 -2.40 12.06
N ILE A 301 9.32 -3.07 10.92
CA ILE A 301 9.70 -4.48 10.89
C ILE A 301 11.10 -4.70 11.48
N PHE A 302 12.09 -3.83 11.18
CA PHE A 302 13.44 -3.94 11.75
C PHE A 302 13.42 -3.72 13.26
N GLU A 303 12.66 -2.73 13.76
CA GLU A 303 12.47 -2.53 15.21
C GLU A 303 11.80 -3.75 15.85
N TYR A 304 10.79 -4.32 15.19
CA TYR A 304 10.11 -5.51 15.70
C TYR A 304 11.07 -6.70 15.81
N PHE A 305 11.82 -6.99 14.78
CA PHE A 305 12.78 -8.10 14.79
C PHE A 305 13.90 -7.89 15.80
N ALA A 306 14.45 -6.69 15.93
CA ALA A 306 15.45 -6.40 16.94
C ALA A 306 14.95 -6.68 18.38
N ARG A 307 13.65 -6.62 18.63
CA ARG A 307 13.04 -6.83 19.94
C ARG A 307 12.48 -8.22 20.19
N HIS A 308 12.18 -9.00 19.13
CA HIS A 308 11.35 -10.23 19.23
C HIS A 308 12.01 -11.48 18.63
N ARG A 309 13.32 -11.47 18.33
CA ARG A 309 14.02 -12.65 17.82
C ARG A 309 14.15 -13.75 18.88
N GLU A 310 14.13 -15.02 18.41
CA GLU A 310 14.17 -16.20 19.28
C GLU A 310 15.54 -16.39 19.98
N SER A 311 16.63 -15.87 19.40
CA SER A 311 17.96 -15.94 20.00
C SER A 311 18.54 -14.57 20.27
N GLN A 312 19.38 -14.47 21.33
CA GLN A 312 20.07 -13.22 21.66
C GLN A 312 21.03 -12.79 20.56
N ASP A 313 21.69 -13.73 19.89
CA ASP A 313 22.63 -13.44 18.80
C ASP A 313 21.90 -12.84 17.58
N GLN A 314 20.75 -13.37 17.23
CA GLN A 314 19.91 -12.79 16.16
C GLN A 314 19.43 -11.38 16.53
N ALA A 315 18.96 -11.17 17.76
CA ALA A 315 18.51 -9.85 18.20
C ALA A 315 19.64 -8.80 18.14
N VAL A 316 20.89 -9.19 18.41
CA VAL A 316 22.06 -8.30 18.28
C VAL A 316 22.30 -7.95 16.79
N LEU A 317 22.29 -8.92 15.90
CA LEU A 317 22.48 -8.66 14.46
C LEU A 317 21.36 -7.78 13.86
N GLU A 318 20.13 -7.98 14.29
CA GLU A 318 19.02 -7.13 13.87
C GLU A 318 19.13 -5.70 14.43
N ALA A 319 19.62 -5.54 15.65
CA ALA A 319 19.90 -4.22 16.22
C ALA A 319 21.02 -3.51 15.46
N GLU A 320 22.10 -4.19 15.08
CA GLU A 320 23.16 -3.64 14.23
C GLU A 320 22.62 -3.20 12.86
N MET A 321 21.75 -4.00 12.25
CA MET A 321 21.10 -3.66 10.98
C MET A 321 20.24 -2.40 11.13
N LEU A 322 19.45 -2.31 12.19
CA LEU A 322 18.61 -1.14 12.47
C LEU A 322 19.45 0.12 12.67
N ASP A 323 20.53 0.05 13.48
CA ASP A 323 21.42 1.18 13.71
C ASP A 323 22.11 1.65 12.42
N TYR A 324 22.55 0.70 11.59
CA TYR A 324 23.13 0.99 10.29
C TYR A 324 22.10 1.70 9.39
N LYS A 325 20.89 1.15 9.28
CA LYS A 325 19.77 1.70 8.52
C LYS A 325 19.40 3.13 8.97
N ILE A 326 19.35 3.39 10.28
CA ILE A 326 19.11 4.73 10.83
C ILE A 326 20.20 5.71 10.39
N SER A 327 21.46 5.29 10.39
CA SER A 327 22.57 6.14 9.97
C SER A 327 22.47 6.52 8.49
N GLU A 328 22.16 5.55 7.63
CA GLU A 328 21.98 5.75 6.20
C GLU A 328 20.73 6.60 5.89
N PHE A 329 19.63 6.40 6.61
CA PHE A 329 18.40 7.19 6.45
C PHE A 329 18.65 8.70 6.69
N LYS A 330 19.46 9.05 7.69
CA LYS A 330 19.85 10.45 7.93
C LYS A 330 20.61 11.06 6.75
N LYS A 331 21.46 10.28 6.10
CA LYS A 331 22.16 10.69 4.87
C LYS A 331 21.19 10.83 3.71
N GLN A 332 20.27 9.89 3.57
CA GLN A 332 19.24 9.89 2.55
C GLN A 332 18.29 11.10 2.66
N ILE A 333 17.86 11.46 3.89
CA ILE A 333 17.10 12.69 4.16
C ILE A 333 17.90 13.92 3.70
N ALA A 334 19.18 14.01 4.07
CA ALA A 334 20.04 15.14 3.69
C ALA A 334 20.26 15.21 2.17
N ALA A 335 20.32 14.07 1.49
CA ALA A 335 20.42 13.98 0.03
C ALA A 335 19.10 14.26 -0.70
N GLY A 336 17.98 14.34 0.02
CA GLY A 336 16.65 14.61 -0.53
C GLY A 336 16.09 13.44 -1.32
N VAL A 337 16.27 12.22 -0.84
CA VAL A 337 15.62 11.01 -1.39
C VAL A 337 14.10 11.16 -1.31
N PRO A 338 13.35 10.84 -2.37
CA PRO A 338 11.89 10.81 -2.29
C PRO A 338 11.44 9.60 -1.47
N PHE A 339 10.72 9.82 -0.37
CA PHE A 339 10.21 8.75 0.48
C PHE A 339 8.70 8.56 0.29
N ALA A 340 8.22 7.31 0.43
CA ALA A 340 6.86 6.96 0.77
C ALA A 340 6.90 6.09 2.05
N VAL A 341 5.81 6.11 2.84
CA VAL A 341 5.70 5.29 4.04
C VAL A 341 5.26 3.88 3.67
N GLY A 342 5.87 2.89 4.29
CA GLY A 342 5.48 1.49 4.25
C GLY A 342 6.11 0.79 5.44
N SER A 343 5.33 -0.02 6.13
CA SER A 343 5.67 -0.55 7.46
C SER A 343 6.23 -1.95 7.43
N ASP A 344 5.89 -2.73 6.39
CA ASP A 344 6.15 -4.16 6.30
C ASP A 344 5.40 -4.96 7.40
N VAL A 345 4.16 -4.51 7.66
CA VAL A 345 3.26 -5.19 8.58
C VAL A 345 2.82 -6.54 8.03
N GLY A 346 2.71 -7.49 8.93
CA GLY A 346 2.42 -8.89 8.68
C GLY A 346 3.13 -9.70 9.73
N PRO A 347 4.47 -9.73 9.77
CA PRO A 347 5.22 -10.35 10.87
C PRO A 347 4.93 -9.74 12.25
N PHE A 348 4.49 -8.53 12.32
CA PHE A 348 3.97 -7.89 13.54
C PHE A 348 2.46 -7.57 13.39
N PRO A 349 1.75 -7.25 14.52
CA PRO A 349 0.30 -7.14 14.49
C PRO A 349 -0.23 -6.05 13.56
N HIS A 350 -1.16 -6.38 12.67
CA HIS A 350 -1.92 -5.44 11.87
C HIS A 350 -2.68 -4.42 12.73
N GLY A 351 -2.82 -3.21 12.23
CA GLY A 351 -3.43 -2.08 12.96
C GLY A 351 -2.45 -1.32 13.86
N THR A 352 -1.15 -1.69 13.86
CA THR A 352 -0.10 -1.01 14.65
C THR A 352 0.97 -0.32 13.80
N GLN A 353 0.83 -0.35 12.49
CA GLN A 353 1.81 0.14 11.51
C GLN A 353 2.04 1.66 11.51
N ALA A 354 1.20 2.44 12.20
CA ALA A 354 1.45 3.87 12.43
C ALA A 354 2.79 4.14 13.16
N ARG A 355 3.36 3.11 13.80
CA ARG A 355 4.72 3.14 14.36
C ARG A 355 5.79 3.51 13.33
N GLU A 356 5.61 3.16 12.06
CA GLU A 356 6.53 3.56 10.97
C GLU A 356 6.66 5.08 10.86
N LEU A 357 5.54 5.81 10.93
CA LEU A 357 5.55 7.27 10.87
C LEU A 357 6.31 7.88 12.06
N GLU A 358 6.14 7.29 13.25
CA GLU A 358 6.87 7.71 14.44
C GLU A 358 8.37 7.49 14.29
N LEU A 359 8.78 6.31 13.84
CA LEU A 359 10.19 5.95 13.67
C LEU A 359 10.86 6.85 12.63
N MET A 360 10.20 7.14 11.51
CA MET A 360 10.75 8.08 10.53
C MET A 360 10.97 9.47 11.14
N ALA A 361 10.09 9.93 12.03
CA ALA A 361 10.26 11.19 12.72
C ALA A 361 11.35 11.12 13.82
N GLU A 362 11.38 10.05 14.61
CA GLU A 362 12.42 9.79 15.62
C GLU A 362 13.83 9.78 15.00
N TYR A 363 13.94 9.24 13.78
CA TYR A 363 15.21 9.13 13.05
C TYR A 363 15.57 10.37 12.23
N GLY A 364 14.77 11.43 12.31
CA GLY A 364 15.16 12.77 11.89
C GLY A 364 14.35 13.42 10.78
N MET A 365 13.31 12.77 10.26
CA MET A 365 12.40 13.40 9.32
C MET A 365 11.43 14.32 10.07
N LYS A 366 11.15 15.50 9.52
CA LYS A 366 10.18 16.44 10.12
C LYS A 366 8.77 15.87 10.04
N PRO A 367 7.89 16.05 11.06
CA PRO A 367 6.53 15.51 11.07
C PRO A 367 5.74 15.80 9.79
N LEU A 368 5.77 17.04 9.27
CA LEU A 368 5.11 17.36 8.01
C LEU A 368 5.64 16.55 6.82
N ALA A 369 6.96 16.33 6.75
CA ALA A 369 7.56 15.56 5.68
C ALA A 369 7.18 14.06 5.79
N VAL A 370 7.03 13.52 7.00
CA VAL A 370 6.52 12.16 7.22
C VAL A 370 5.08 12.05 6.73
N LEU A 371 4.20 12.98 7.11
CA LEU A 371 2.80 12.98 6.64
C LEU A 371 2.68 13.15 5.12
N GLN A 372 3.58 13.92 4.51
CA GLN A 372 3.65 14.04 3.04
C GLN A 372 4.16 12.76 2.38
N ALA A 373 5.11 12.07 3.00
CA ALA A 373 5.61 10.77 2.53
C ALA A 373 4.51 9.71 2.61
N ASP A 374 3.75 9.68 3.70
CA ASP A 374 2.62 8.79 3.91
C ASP A 374 1.50 9.04 2.90
N MET A 375 0.87 10.20 2.98
CA MET A 375 -0.38 10.48 2.29
C MET A 375 -0.17 10.86 0.82
N ILE A 376 0.68 11.87 0.55
CA ILE A 376 0.83 12.42 -0.81
C ILE A 376 1.68 11.49 -1.69
N ASN A 377 2.85 11.08 -1.17
CA ASN A 377 3.76 10.24 -1.93
C ASN A 377 3.26 8.79 -1.99
N GLY A 378 2.66 8.27 -0.90
CA GLY A 378 1.96 6.99 -0.91
C GLY A 378 0.88 6.96 -1.99
N ALA A 379 0.01 7.97 -2.07
CA ALA A 379 -1.01 8.07 -3.11
C ALA A 379 -0.40 8.08 -4.53
N LYS A 380 0.72 8.79 -4.74
CA LYS A 380 1.42 8.80 -6.04
C LYS A 380 2.00 7.45 -6.38
N LEU A 381 2.68 6.80 -5.44
CA LEU A 381 3.28 5.47 -5.62
C LEU A 381 2.23 4.42 -5.96
N LEU A 382 1.07 4.47 -5.31
CA LEU A 382 -0.03 3.55 -5.58
C LEU A 382 -0.84 3.90 -6.85
N GLY A 383 -0.47 4.97 -7.57
CA GLY A 383 -1.16 5.40 -8.79
C GLY A 383 -2.52 6.07 -8.54
N TRP A 384 -2.76 6.58 -7.34
CA TRP A 384 -3.95 7.35 -6.96
C TRP A 384 -3.66 8.82 -6.66
N GLY A 385 -2.48 9.33 -7.04
CA GLY A 385 -2.17 10.75 -6.95
C GLY A 385 -3.26 11.62 -7.60
N GLY A 386 -3.68 12.68 -6.92
CA GLY A 386 -4.79 13.52 -7.36
C GLY A 386 -6.19 12.94 -7.09
N GLN A 387 -6.29 11.81 -6.39
CA GLN A 387 -7.56 11.18 -6.05
C GLN A 387 -7.74 10.93 -4.54
N ILE A 388 -6.63 10.60 -3.83
CA ILE A 388 -6.56 10.39 -2.39
C ILE A 388 -5.29 11.06 -1.82
N GLY A 389 -5.09 11.01 -0.51
CA GLY A 389 -3.88 11.51 0.16
C GLY A 389 -3.89 13.01 0.46
N GLU A 390 -4.94 13.71 0.09
CA GLU A 390 -5.15 15.12 0.40
C GLU A 390 -6.65 15.39 0.64
N LEU A 391 -6.97 16.32 1.55
CA LEU A 391 -8.32 16.82 1.68
C LEU A 391 -8.54 17.96 0.67
N LYS A 392 -9.09 17.63 -0.49
CA LYS A 392 -9.34 18.60 -1.57
C LYS A 392 -10.66 18.32 -2.28
N PRO A 393 -11.37 19.36 -2.76
CA PRO A 393 -12.57 19.16 -3.57
C PRO A 393 -12.30 18.24 -4.77
N GLY A 394 -13.19 17.25 -4.96
CA GLY A 394 -13.08 16.24 -6.01
C GLY A 394 -12.31 14.97 -5.63
N TYR A 395 -11.51 14.98 -4.55
CA TYR A 395 -10.84 13.78 -4.04
C TYR A 395 -11.86 12.82 -3.39
N TYR A 396 -11.51 11.53 -3.29
CA TYR A 396 -12.31 10.61 -2.50
C TYR A 396 -12.36 11.07 -1.04
N ALA A 397 -13.49 10.87 -0.42
CA ALA A 397 -13.69 11.18 0.99
C ALA A 397 -13.15 10.03 1.86
N ASP A 398 -11.82 9.91 1.84
CA ASP A 398 -11.02 9.08 2.73
C ASP A 398 -10.45 10.02 3.80
N VAL A 399 -11.10 10.08 4.97
CA VAL A 399 -10.84 11.08 6.01
C VAL A 399 -10.69 10.39 7.35
N ILE A 400 -9.66 10.77 8.09
CA ILE A 400 -9.51 10.38 9.50
C ILE A 400 -9.54 11.58 10.42
N ALA A 401 -9.89 11.36 11.68
CA ALA A 401 -9.69 12.35 12.75
C ALA A 401 -8.84 11.73 13.84
N VAL A 402 -7.80 12.43 14.26
CA VAL A 402 -6.86 12.00 15.29
C VAL A 402 -6.89 12.95 16.48
N ASP A 403 -6.64 12.43 17.71
CA ASP A 403 -6.50 13.27 18.90
C ASP A 403 -5.20 14.11 18.81
N GLY A 404 -5.31 15.42 19.05
CA GLY A 404 -4.17 16.32 19.02
C GLY A 404 -3.79 16.79 17.60
N ASN A 405 -2.57 17.30 17.46
CA ASN A 405 -2.03 17.83 16.20
C ASN A 405 -0.74 17.05 15.84
N PRO A 406 -0.72 16.28 14.73
CA PRO A 406 0.44 15.46 14.36
C PRO A 406 1.68 16.30 13.92
N LEU A 407 1.53 17.60 13.69
CA LEU A 407 2.69 18.47 13.47
C LEU A 407 3.45 18.79 14.77
N ASP A 408 2.74 18.76 15.91
CA ASP A 408 3.32 19.02 17.23
C ASP A 408 3.85 17.72 17.87
N ASP A 409 3.11 16.62 17.68
CA ASP A 409 3.48 15.28 18.12
C ASP A 409 2.97 14.26 17.09
N ILE A 410 3.90 13.65 16.33
CA ILE A 410 3.56 12.67 15.29
C ILE A 410 2.78 11.46 15.85
N LYS A 411 2.94 11.12 17.14
CA LYS A 411 2.20 10.04 17.82
C LYS A 411 0.69 10.26 17.86
N ALA A 412 0.22 11.44 17.48
CA ALA A 412 -1.20 11.69 17.30
C ALA A 412 -1.83 10.77 16.23
N VAL A 413 -1.05 10.31 15.22
CA VAL A 413 -1.53 9.41 14.15
C VAL A 413 -1.96 8.05 14.66
N GLU A 414 -1.49 7.60 15.84
CA GLU A 414 -1.97 6.36 16.48
C GLU A 414 -3.34 6.54 17.17
N LYS A 415 -3.74 7.78 17.43
CA LYS A 415 -4.94 8.11 18.22
C LYS A 415 -6.14 8.41 17.33
N VAL A 416 -6.42 7.51 16.38
CA VAL A 416 -7.53 7.64 15.43
C VAL A 416 -8.86 7.49 16.16
N ARG A 417 -9.76 8.49 16.05
CA ARG A 417 -11.11 8.51 16.61
C ARG A 417 -12.18 8.26 15.56
N PHE A 418 -11.92 8.66 14.34
CA PHE A 418 -12.87 8.58 13.25
C PHE A 418 -12.19 8.11 12.00
N VAL A 419 -12.87 7.25 11.25
CA VAL A 419 -12.42 6.78 9.93
C VAL A 419 -13.60 6.83 8.97
N MET A 420 -13.41 7.50 7.85
CA MET A 420 -14.29 7.51 6.69
C MET A 420 -13.50 7.04 5.47
N LYS A 421 -14.07 6.12 4.70
CA LYS A 421 -13.52 5.65 3.43
C LYS A 421 -14.59 5.73 2.34
N ASN A 422 -14.28 6.32 1.18
CA ASN A 422 -15.26 6.55 0.12
C ASN A 422 -16.54 7.25 0.59
N GLY A 423 -16.47 8.15 1.57
CA GLY A 423 -17.62 8.82 2.15
C GLY A 423 -18.47 7.98 3.10
N GLU A 424 -18.11 6.72 3.31
CA GLU A 424 -18.75 5.83 4.27
C GLU A 424 -18.02 5.85 5.61
N ILE A 425 -18.79 6.01 6.70
CA ILE A 425 -18.23 6.02 8.05
C ILE A 425 -17.93 4.59 8.46
N VAL A 426 -16.67 4.30 8.74
CA VAL A 426 -16.18 2.97 9.17
C VAL A 426 -16.03 2.91 10.69
N ARG A 427 -15.57 4.00 11.29
CA ARG A 427 -15.37 4.14 12.73
C ARG A 427 -15.82 5.52 13.19
N GLU A 428 -16.66 5.56 14.21
CA GLU A 428 -17.09 6.79 14.92
C GLU A 428 -17.06 6.48 16.42
N LYS A 429 -16.25 7.22 17.19
CA LYS A 429 -16.16 7.06 18.66
C LYS A 429 -16.11 8.42 19.33
#